data_74fefcf6512890d254b9552aab5e46ca
#
_entry.id   74fefcf6512890d254b9552aab5e46ca
#
_cell.length_a   1.000
_cell.length_b   1.000
_cell.length_c   1.000
_cell.angle_alpha   90.00
_cell.angle_beta   90.00
_cell.angle_gamma   90.00
#
_symmetry.space_group_name_H-M   'P 1'
#
loop_
_entity.id
_entity.type
_entity.pdbx_description
1 polymer ?
#
loop_
_entity_poly.entity_id
_entity_poly.type
_entity_poly.pdbx_seq_one_letter_code
_entity_poly.pdbx_strand_id
1 'polypeptide(L)'
;MLTSYKKISVIYGGNGRKYASQIKDKLQDLHEKEFYPIKIEDLNTDWVGHDVLGTVVKTIRNSDLIYIVFTLDDIGASKRAYEQNGDGALVGRLRQNVLIELGMALVVCDNTEKIKIVADFNKNELGEDFPSDIRNALSIREFSNGNFDEVLDSICRFIRNDFDVAPTKNLLHDEHGIVDFENVFDEFEKLNRYGGKKIKRLWDILDLW
;
A
#
# COMPACT_ATOMS: atom_id res chain seq x y z
N MET A 1 -1.36 -0.22 25.69
CA MET A 1 -2.07 0.60 24.67
C MET A 1 -2.11 -0.23 23.39
N LEU A 2 -3.27 -0.50 22.79
CA LEU A 2 -3.35 -1.21 21.50
C LEU A 2 -2.84 -0.28 20.42
N THR A 3 -1.78 -0.67 19.74
CA THR A 3 -1.26 0.06 18.59
C THR A 3 -1.98 -0.46 17.34
N SER A 4 -2.72 0.39 16.66
CA SER A 4 -3.40 -0.01 15.42
C SER A 4 -2.38 -0.19 14.28
N TYR A 5 -2.60 -1.21 13.45
CA TYR A 5 -1.83 -1.39 12.23
C TYR A 5 -1.98 -0.20 11.28
N LYS A 6 -0.88 0.24 10.69
CA LYS A 6 -0.90 1.13 9.53
C LYS A 6 -1.21 0.32 8.27
N LYS A 7 -2.24 0.74 7.56
CA LYS A 7 -2.75 0.03 6.38
C LYS A 7 -2.09 0.52 5.11
N ILE A 8 -1.53 -0.40 4.35
CA ILE A 8 -0.86 -0.12 3.09
C ILE A 8 -1.59 -0.84 1.96
N SER A 9 -2.03 -0.10 0.94
CA SER A 9 -2.64 -0.67 -0.26
C SER A 9 -1.68 -0.62 -1.44
N VAL A 10 -1.76 -1.63 -2.33
CA VAL A 10 -0.99 -1.68 -3.57
C VAL A 10 -1.94 -1.84 -4.74
N ILE A 11 -2.00 -0.81 -5.59
CA ILE A 11 -2.82 -0.74 -6.81
C ILE A 11 -1.94 -1.04 -8.02
N TYR A 12 -2.43 -1.87 -8.96
CA TYR A 12 -1.64 -2.25 -10.13
C TYR A 12 -2.50 -2.74 -11.31
N GLY A 13 -1.99 -2.58 -12.53
CA GLY A 13 -2.53 -3.18 -13.75
C GLY A 13 -1.99 -4.59 -14.00
N GLY A 14 -2.30 -5.16 -15.16
CA GLY A 14 -1.94 -6.53 -15.54
C GLY A 14 -0.45 -6.84 -15.42
N ASN A 15 0.40 -6.11 -16.14
CA ASN A 15 1.86 -6.27 -16.12
C ASN A 15 2.49 -5.80 -14.80
N GLY A 16 1.82 -4.90 -14.07
CA GLY A 16 2.24 -4.42 -12.76
C GLY A 16 2.18 -5.48 -11.66
N ARG A 17 1.48 -6.60 -11.88
CA ARG A 17 1.27 -7.65 -10.88
C ARG A 17 2.57 -8.19 -10.30
N LYS A 18 3.58 -8.42 -11.15
CA LYS A 18 4.89 -8.93 -10.71
C LYS A 18 5.59 -7.98 -9.73
N TYR A 19 5.51 -6.67 -9.98
CA TYR A 19 6.11 -5.64 -9.11
C TYR A 19 5.30 -5.44 -7.84
N ALA A 20 3.97 -5.44 -7.97
CA ALA A 20 3.08 -5.36 -6.82
C ALA A 20 3.28 -6.53 -5.85
N SER A 21 3.48 -7.75 -6.36
CA SER A 21 3.82 -8.92 -5.53
C SER A 21 5.11 -8.69 -4.77
N GLN A 22 6.19 -8.25 -5.43
CA GLN A 22 7.48 -7.99 -4.79
C GLN A 22 7.38 -6.87 -3.72
N ILE A 23 6.58 -5.82 -3.97
CA ILE A 23 6.32 -4.79 -2.96
C ILE A 23 5.63 -5.40 -1.74
N LYS A 24 4.57 -6.20 -1.97
CA LYS A 24 3.83 -6.86 -0.89
C LYS A 24 4.73 -7.80 -0.09
N ASP A 25 5.55 -8.60 -0.76
CA ASP A 25 6.48 -9.54 -0.12
C ASP A 25 7.50 -8.78 0.76
N LYS A 26 8.03 -7.65 0.27
CA LYS A 26 8.94 -6.81 1.05
C LYS A 26 8.27 -6.14 2.26
N LEU A 27 7.03 -5.67 2.10
CA LEU A 27 6.25 -5.11 3.21
C LEU A 27 5.92 -6.20 4.24
N GLN A 28 5.60 -7.41 3.78
CA GLN A 28 5.38 -8.56 4.67
C GLN A 28 6.65 -8.91 5.44
N ASP A 29 7.82 -8.90 4.79
CA ASP A 29 9.12 -9.10 5.45
C ASP A 29 9.38 -8.05 6.54
N LEU A 30 9.07 -6.78 6.28
CA LEU A 30 9.17 -5.72 7.29
C LEU A 30 8.25 -6.00 8.49
N HIS A 31 7.05 -6.48 8.22
CA HIS A 31 6.10 -6.84 9.27
C HIS A 31 6.58 -8.04 10.09
N GLU A 32 6.90 -9.16 9.44
CA GLU A 32 7.20 -10.43 10.10
C GLU A 32 8.59 -10.49 10.72
N LYS A 33 9.60 -9.93 10.03
CA LYS A 33 11.01 -10.04 10.44
C LYS A 33 11.52 -8.84 11.23
N GLU A 34 10.99 -7.66 10.94
CA GLU A 34 11.41 -6.40 11.56
C GLU A 34 10.35 -5.82 12.50
N PHE A 35 9.19 -6.50 12.64
CA PHE A 35 8.12 -6.16 13.58
C PHE A 35 7.49 -4.77 13.37
N TYR A 36 7.46 -4.28 12.11
CA TYR A 36 6.73 -3.06 11.81
C TYR A 36 5.21 -3.30 11.86
N PRO A 37 4.42 -2.48 12.58
CA PRO A 37 2.98 -2.65 12.68
C PRO A 37 2.27 -2.15 11.39
N ILE A 38 2.45 -2.89 10.32
CA ILE A 38 1.83 -2.62 9.01
C ILE A 38 0.95 -3.78 8.59
N LYS A 39 -0.14 -3.48 7.90
CA LYS A 39 -1.06 -4.43 7.30
C LYS A 39 -1.24 -4.13 5.83
N ILE A 40 -1.05 -5.13 4.98
CA ILE A 40 -1.25 -4.98 3.55
C ILE A 40 -2.72 -5.25 3.24
N GLU A 41 -3.41 -4.25 2.67
CA GLU A 41 -4.78 -4.38 2.20
C GLU A 41 -4.76 -4.75 0.71
N ASP A 42 -5.31 -5.92 0.37
CA ASP A 42 -5.40 -6.35 -1.03
C ASP A 42 -6.72 -5.87 -1.65
N LEU A 43 -6.63 -5.12 -2.74
CA LEU A 43 -7.78 -4.65 -3.51
C LEU A 43 -8.40 -5.76 -4.40
N ASN A 44 -7.72 -6.90 -4.55
CA ASN A 44 -8.10 -7.96 -5.49
C ASN A 44 -8.78 -9.17 -4.84
N THR A 45 -9.32 -9.06 -3.63
CA THR A 45 -10.03 -10.16 -2.98
C THR A 45 -11.44 -10.31 -3.53
N ASP A 46 -11.78 -11.52 -3.93
CA ASP A 46 -13.07 -12.10 -4.39
C ASP A 46 -14.30 -11.18 -4.48
N TRP A 47 -14.39 -10.50 -5.61
CA TRP A 47 -15.38 -9.46 -5.89
C TRP A 47 -16.73 -10.00 -6.42
N VAL A 48 -17.00 -11.29 -6.30
CA VAL A 48 -18.21 -11.88 -6.87
C VAL A 48 -19.45 -11.40 -6.11
N GLY A 49 -20.23 -10.52 -6.76
CA GLY A 49 -21.54 -10.08 -6.26
C GLY A 49 -21.54 -8.84 -5.35
N HIS A 50 -20.41 -8.15 -5.18
CA HIS A 50 -20.30 -6.95 -4.34
C HIS A 50 -20.13 -5.66 -5.17
N ASP A 51 -20.40 -4.52 -4.53
CA ASP A 51 -20.08 -3.20 -5.09
C ASP A 51 -18.56 -3.01 -5.14
N VAL A 52 -17.99 -3.31 -6.32
CA VAL A 52 -16.54 -3.22 -6.59
C VAL A 52 -16.03 -1.81 -6.33
N LEU A 53 -16.70 -0.80 -6.87
CA LEU A 53 -16.27 0.59 -6.74
C LEU A 53 -16.35 1.09 -5.31
N GLY A 54 -17.42 0.77 -4.59
CA GLY A 54 -17.56 1.13 -3.18
C GLY A 54 -16.48 0.49 -2.31
N THR A 55 -16.09 -0.75 -2.62
CA THR A 55 -15.01 -1.42 -1.89
C THR A 55 -13.65 -0.80 -2.19
N VAL A 56 -13.33 -0.50 -3.46
CA VAL A 56 -12.08 0.23 -3.84
C VAL A 56 -12.00 1.56 -3.09
N VAL A 57 -13.06 2.37 -3.16
CA VAL A 57 -13.12 3.66 -2.47
C VAL A 57 -12.93 3.51 -0.96
N LYS A 58 -13.59 2.51 -0.34
CA LYS A 58 -13.46 2.24 1.09
C LYS A 58 -12.04 1.83 1.48
N THR A 59 -11.42 0.94 0.69
CA THR A 59 -10.04 0.50 0.95
C THR A 59 -9.06 1.65 0.79
N ILE A 60 -9.16 2.43 -0.28
CA ILE A 60 -8.34 3.64 -0.50
C ILE A 60 -8.48 4.61 0.67
N ARG A 61 -9.72 4.90 1.10
CA ARG A 61 -10.00 5.83 2.23
C ARG A 61 -9.37 5.37 3.53
N ASN A 62 -9.38 4.07 3.77
CA ASN A 62 -8.88 3.47 5.01
C ASN A 62 -7.37 3.22 4.99
N SER A 63 -6.70 3.46 3.87
CA SER A 63 -5.25 3.27 3.76
C SER A 63 -4.49 4.46 4.32
N ASP A 64 -3.45 4.17 5.08
CA ASP A 64 -2.47 5.16 5.55
C ASP A 64 -1.42 5.47 4.48
N LEU A 65 -1.18 4.52 3.56
CA LEU A 65 -0.26 4.64 2.43
C LEU A 65 -0.78 3.84 1.24
N ILE A 66 -0.61 4.38 0.03
CA ILE A 66 -1.05 3.74 -1.20
C ILE A 66 0.10 3.74 -2.20
N TYR A 67 0.56 2.56 -2.59
CA TYR A 67 1.46 2.38 -3.72
C TYR A 67 0.65 2.12 -4.98
N ILE A 68 0.95 2.84 -6.06
CA ILE A 68 0.34 2.61 -7.36
C ILE A 68 1.44 2.24 -8.34
N VAL A 69 1.35 1.04 -8.93
CA VAL A 69 2.32 0.53 -9.90
C VAL A 69 1.80 0.84 -11.30
N PHE A 70 2.51 1.71 -12.00
CA PHE A 70 2.26 2.06 -13.38
C PHE A 70 3.08 1.18 -14.32
N THR A 71 2.39 0.55 -15.26
CA THR A 71 2.99 -0.21 -16.37
C THR A 71 2.26 0.15 -17.65
N LEU A 72 2.98 0.14 -18.78
CA LEU A 72 2.38 0.40 -20.09
C LEU A 72 1.71 -0.89 -20.61
N ASP A 73 0.54 -1.20 -20.07
CA ASP A 73 -0.19 -2.45 -20.32
C ASP A 73 -1.01 -2.43 -21.62
N ASP A 74 -1.46 -1.26 -22.01
CA ASP A 74 -2.32 -1.07 -23.17
C ASP A 74 -1.53 -0.37 -24.30
N ILE A 75 -2.02 -0.49 -25.53
CA ILE A 75 -1.49 0.20 -26.71
C ILE A 75 -2.60 1.10 -27.27
N GLY A 76 -2.27 2.33 -27.60
CA GLY A 76 -3.24 3.24 -28.18
C GLY A 76 -2.62 4.50 -28.75
N ALA A 77 -3.48 5.27 -29.44
CA ALA A 77 -3.15 6.60 -29.97
C ALA A 77 -4.33 7.54 -29.82
N SER A 78 -4.10 8.85 -29.86
CA SER A 78 -5.20 9.78 -30.08
C SER A 78 -5.78 9.58 -31.47
N LYS A 79 -7.09 9.84 -31.63
CA LYS A 79 -7.78 9.71 -32.94
C LYS A 79 -7.03 10.48 -34.02
N ARG A 80 -6.62 11.70 -33.74
CA ARG A 80 -5.88 12.56 -34.70
C ARG A 80 -4.53 11.96 -35.09
N ALA A 81 -3.76 11.46 -34.13
CA ALA A 81 -2.46 10.87 -34.41
C ALA A 81 -2.61 9.60 -35.25
N TYR A 82 -3.61 8.77 -34.95
CA TYR A 82 -3.89 7.56 -35.70
C TYR A 82 -4.35 7.85 -37.14
N GLU A 83 -5.20 8.86 -37.34
CA GLU A 83 -5.65 9.28 -38.68
C GLU A 83 -4.47 9.79 -39.55
N GLN A 84 -3.43 10.36 -38.93
CA GLN A 84 -2.26 10.88 -39.63
C GLN A 84 -1.17 9.83 -39.92
N ASN A 85 -0.95 8.91 -38.98
CA ASN A 85 0.24 8.03 -39.01
C ASN A 85 -0.12 6.52 -38.93
N GLY A 86 -1.40 6.17 -38.88
CA GLY A 86 -1.84 4.78 -38.75
C GLY A 86 -1.25 4.09 -37.52
N ASP A 87 -0.84 2.83 -37.68
CA ASP A 87 -0.26 2.04 -36.59
C ASP A 87 1.06 2.62 -36.06
N GLY A 88 1.76 3.47 -36.82
CA GLY A 88 2.95 4.17 -36.36
C GLY A 88 2.72 5.19 -35.24
N ALA A 89 1.44 5.52 -34.99
CA ALA A 89 1.04 6.40 -33.88
C ALA A 89 0.79 5.65 -32.57
N LEU A 90 0.79 4.32 -32.59
CA LEU A 90 0.49 3.52 -31.40
C LEU A 90 1.64 3.57 -30.41
N VAL A 91 1.33 3.94 -29.18
CA VAL A 91 2.26 4.01 -28.07
C VAL A 91 1.73 3.23 -26.87
N GLY A 92 2.64 2.82 -25.99
CA GLY A 92 2.27 2.21 -24.70
C GLY A 92 1.46 3.18 -23.85
N ARG A 93 0.42 2.66 -23.20
CA ARG A 93 -0.49 3.44 -22.36
C ARG A 93 -0.72 2.75 -21.01
N LEU A 94 -0.97 3.55 -20.01
CA LEU A 94 -1.43 3.08 -18.73
C LEU A 94 -2.82 2.45 -18.87
N ARG A 95 -3.05 1.37 -18.14
CA ARG A 95 -4.35 0.72 -18.08
C ARG A 95 -5.40 1.65 -17.50
N GLN A 96 -6.55 1.75 -18.16
CA GLN A 96 -7.62 2.68 -17.78
C GLN A 96 -8.10 2.48 -16.33
N ASN A 97 -8.20 1.23 -15.86
CA ASN A 97 -8.62 0.96 -14.49
C ASN A 97 -7.67 1.57 -13.45
N VAL A 98 -6.35 1.48 -13.68
CA VAL A 98 -5.35 2.07 -12.78
C VAL A 98 -5.46 3.60 -12.73
N LEU A 99 -5.78 4.24 -13.86
CA LEU A 99 -6.04 5.68 -13.92
C LEU A 99 -7.31 6.08 -13.17
N ILE A 100 -8.38 5.25 -13.26
CA ILE A 100 -9.61 5.47 -12.50
C ILE A 100 -9.33 5.34 -11.00
N GLU A 101 -8.60 4.32 -10.58
CA GLU A 101 -8.23 4.09 -9.18
C GLU A 101 -7.33 5.20 -8.65
N LEU A 102 -6.39 5.71 -9.45
CA LEU A 102 -5.62 6.92 -9.12
C LEU A 102 -6.54 8.12 -8.94
N GLY A 103 -7.48 8.35 -9.87
CA GLY A 103 -8.46 9.43 -9.76
C GLY A 103 -9.28 9.33 -8.47
N MET A 104 -9.72 8.12 -8.10
CA MET A 104 -10.40 7.88 -6.83
C MET A 104 -9.49 8.19 -5.63
N ALA A 105 -8.22 7.75 -5.67
CA ALA A 105 -7.26 8.03 -4.60
C ALA A 105 -7.05 9.54 -4.40
N LEU A 106 -6.90 10.29 -5.48
CA LEU A 106 -6.73 11.76 -5.44
C LEU A 106 -7.95 12.50 -4.85
N VAL A 107 -9.16 11.96 -5.07
CA VAL A 107 -10.40 12.57 -4.55
C VAL A 107 -10.67 12.16 -3.10
N VAL A 108 -10.32 10.93 -2.73
CA VAL A 108 -10.70 10.33 -1.46
C VAL A 108 -9.67 10.58 -0.37
N CYS A 109 -8.39 10.70 -0.74
CA CYS A 109 -7.31 10.96 0.22
C CYS A 109 -7.25 12.45 0.56
N ASP A 110 -7.33 12.77 1.85
CA ASP A 110 -7.15 14.14 2.36
C ASP A 110 -5.72 14.66 2.13
N ASN A 111 -4.75 13.77 1.97
CA ASN A 111 -3.35 14.09 1.74
C ASN A 111 -2.77 13.24 0.60
N THR A 112 -2.35 13.90 -0.48
CA THR A 112 -1.73 13.26 -1.64
C THR A 112 -0.34 12.67 -1.36
N GLU A 113 0.32 13.06 -0.26
CA GLU A 113 1.59 12.47 0.16
C GLU A 113 1.46 10.98 0.52
N LYS A 114 0.25 10.52 0.84
CA LYS A 114 -0.06 9.10 1.02
C LYS A 114 0.01 8.30 -0.27
N ILE A 115 0.01 8.95 -1.43
CA ILE A 115 0.02 8.29 -2.73
C ILE A 115 1.45 8.27 -3.26
N LYS A 116 2.00 7.07 -3.44
CA LYS A 116 3.34 6.85 -4.00
C LYS A 116 3.22 6.10 -5.31
N ILE A 117 3.71 6.67 -6.40
CA ILE A 117 3.68 6.06 -7.72
C ILE A 117 5.05 5.47 -8.05
N VAL A 118 5.03 4.25 -8.56
CA VAL A 118 6.19 3.51 -9.04
C VAL A 118 5.93 3.16 -10.50
N ALA A 119 6.80 3.56 -11.42
CA ALA A 119 6.57 3.41 -12.86
C ALA A 119 7.67 2.60 -13.54
N ASP A 120 7.27 1.55 -14.30
CA ASP A 120 8.14 0.70 -15.12
C ASP A 120 8.38 1.34 -16.51
N PHE A 121 8.66 2.63 -16.52
CA PHE A 121 8.98 3.37 -17.73
C PHE A 121 9.49 4.78 -17.34
N ASN A 122 10.14 5.46 -18.28
CA ASN A 122 10.48 6.86 -18.09
C ASN A 122 9.24 7.73 -18.31
N LYS A 123 8.99 8.71 -17.43
CA LYS A 123 7.84 9.64 -17.56
C LYS A 123 7.75 10.37 -18.90
N ASN A 124 8.87 10.47 -19.64
CA ASN A 124 8.89 11.03 -20.98
C ASN A 124 8.26 10.10 -22.02
N GLU A 125 8.09 8.79 -21.69
CA GLU A 125 7.40 7.81 -22.53
C GLU A 125 5.87 7.90 -22.37
N LEU A 126 5.38 8.57 -21.31
CA LEU A 126 3.98 8.92 -21.17
C LEU A 126 3.63 9.92 -22.27
N GLY A 127 2.86 9.48 -23.24
CA GLY A 127 2.37 10.34 -24.32
C GLY A 127 1.58 11.54 -23.82
N GLU A 128 1.19 12.42 -24.73
CA GLU A 128 0.37 13.61 -24.43
C GLU A 128 -0.98 13.27 -23.77
N ASP A 129 -1.41 12.02 -23.86
CA ASP A 129 -2.67 11.52 -23.31
C ASP A 129 -2.67 11.35 -21.77
N PHE A 130 -1.50 11.44 -21.12
CA PHE A 130 -1.47 11.42 -19.66
C PHE A 130 -1.75 12.83 -19.12
N PRO A 131 -2.75 13.00 -18.25
CA PRO A 131 -3.13 14.33 -17.77
C PRO A 131 -1.94 15.09 -17.20
N SER A 132 -1.66 16.28 -17.79
CA SER A 132 -0.52 17.13 -17.42
C SER A 132 -0.56 17.51 -15.93
N ASP A 133 -1.75 17.73 -15.41
CA ASP A 133 -1.99 18.13 -14.02
C ASP A 133 -1.56 17.05 -13.06
N ILE A 134 -1.80 15.78 -13.41
CA ILE A 134 -1.37 14.62 -12.61
C ILE A 134 0.14 14.42 -12.72
N ARG A 135 0.70 14.58 -13.92
CA ARG A 135 2.15 14.41 -14.17
C ARG A 135 3.01 15.33 -13.29
N ASN A 136 2.55 16.54 -13.05
CA ASN A 136 3.28 17.55 -12.29
C ASN A 136 2.96 17.53 -10.79
N ALA A 137 1.80 17.01 -10.41
CA ALA A 137 1.32 17.02 -9.03
C ALA A 137 1.81 15.82 -8.19
N LEU A 138 2.26 14.73 -8.85
CA LEU A 138 2.61 13.49 -8.15
C LEU A 138 4.09 13.17 -8.29
N SER A 139 4.69 12.71 -7.19
CA SER A 139 6.03 12.16 -7.19
C SER A 139 5.98 10.74 -7.78
N ILE A 140 6.49 10.59 -9.00
CA ILE A 140 6.61 9.31 -9.70
C ILE A 140 8.06 8.83 -9.56
N ARG A 141 8.25 7.66 -8.96
CA ARG A 141 9.54 6.99 -8.95
C ARG A 141 9.63 6.04 -10.13
N GLU A 142 10.46 6.44 -11.08
CA GLU A 142 10.72 5.67 -12.29
C GLU A 142 11.73 4.56 -12.00
N PHE A 143 11.52 3.40 -12.59
CA PHE A 143 12.51 2.35 -12.69
C PHE A 143 12.48 1.81 -14.13
N SER A 144 13.60 1.85 -14.80
CA SER A 144 13.76 1.26 -16.12
C SER A 144 14.92 0.27 -16.09
N ASN A 145 14.88 -0.73 -16.96
CA ASN A 145 15.98 -1.67 -17.17
C ASN A 145 16.36 -2.57 -15.98
N GLY A 146 15.38 -3.02 -15.19
CA GLY A 146 15.60 -4.10 -14.23
C GLY A 146 16.07 -3.67 -12.83
N ASN A 147 16.15 -2.36 -12.54
CA ASN A 147 16.59 -1.89 -11.22
C ASN A 147 15.43 -1.72 -10.22
N PHE A 148 14.50 -2.68 -10.18
CA PHE A 148 13.38 -2.65 -9.25
C PHE A 148 13.82 -2.85 -7.80
N ASP A 149 14.93 -3.52 -7.57
CA ASP A 149 15.48 -3.72 -6.22
C ASP A 149 15.78 -2.39 -5.52
N GLU A 150 16.27 -1.37 -6.23
CA GLU A 150 16.47 -0.03 -5.67
C GLU A 150 15.16 0.63 -5.25
N VAL A 151 14.07 0.35 -5.97
CA VAL A 151 12.73 0.81 -5.60
C VAL A 151 12.29 0.14 -4.33
N LEU A 152 12.45 -1.19 -4.23
CA LEU A 152 12.12 -1.96 -3.03
C LEU A 152 12.91 -1.48 -1.81
N ASP A 153 14.21 -1.24 -1.96
CA ASP A 153 15.06 -0.70 -0.91
C ASP A 153 14.63 0.70 -0.47
N SER A 154 14.17 1.51 -1.41
CA SER A 154 13.63 2.83 -1.11
C SER A 154 12.29 2.77 -0.38
N ILE A 155 11.41 1.84 -0.75
CA ILE A 155 10.17 1.58 -0.03
C ILE A 155 10.46 1.19 1.42
N CYS A 156 11.37 0.22 1.62
CA CYS A 156 11.78 -0.20 2.96
C CYS A 156 12.37 0.95 3.77
N ARG A 157 13.21 1.77 3.13
CA ARG A 157 13.83 2.95 3.78
C ARG A 157 12.79 3.98 4.19
N PHE A 158 11.80 4.24 3.33
CA PHE A 158 10.69 5.13 3.64
C PHE A 158 9.86 4.62 4.83
N ILE A 159 9.51 3.32 4.85
CA ILE A 159 8.76 2.74 5.98
C ILE A 159 9.54 2.86 7.29
N ARG A 160 10.86 2.62 7.28
CA ARG A 160 11.69 2.68 8.49
C ARG A 160 11.90 4.09 9.04
N ASN A 161 11.95 5.09 8.18
CA ASN A 161 12.43 6.43 8.58
C ASN A 161 11.34 7.50 8.55
N ASP A 162 10.39 7.40 7.62
CA ASP A 162 9.51 8.52 7.27
C ASP A 162 8.01 8.20 7.45
N PHE A 163 7.65 6.93 7.65
CA PHE A 163 6.24 6.53 7.67
C PHE A 163 5.59 6.58 9.07
N ASP A 164 6.19 7.27 10.02
CA ASP A 164 5.64 7.41 11.39
C ASP A 164 5.18 6.07 11.99
N VAL A 165 6.01 5.05 11.86
CA VAL A 165 5.80 3.72 12.40
C VAL A 165 7.12 3.19 12.94
N ALA A 166 7.13 2.70 14.17
CA ALA A 166 8.32 2.12 14.80
C ALA A 166 8.20 0.60 14.93
N PRO A 167 9.30 -0.14 14.82
CA PRO A 167 9.27 -1.58 15.05
C PRO A 167 8.91 -1.90 16.49
N THR A 168 8.05 -2.87 16.66
CA THR A 168 7.47 -3.26 17.95
C THR A 168 8.04 -4.59 18.40
N LYS A 169 9.29 -4.57 18.87
CA LYS A 169 10.09 -5.78 19.17
C LYS A 169 9.48 -6.77 20.17
N ASN A 170 8.46 -6.37 20.92
CA ASN A 170 7.84 -7.18 21.99
C ASN A 170 6.35 -7.30 21.87
N LEU A 171 5.79 -7.23 20.66
CA LEU A 171 4.34 -7.24 20.46
C LEU A 171 3.90 -8.57 19.85
N LEU A 172 2.86 -9.18 20.40
CA LEU A 172 2.11 -10.23 19.71
C LEU A 172 1.23 -9.61 18.65
N HIS A 173 1.34 -10.14 17.46
CA HIS A 173 0.52 -9.75 16.33
C HIS A 173 -0.67 -10.69 16.22
N ASP A 174 -1.86 -10.13 16.23
CA ASP A 174 -3.07 -10.84 15.87
C ASP A 174 -3.85 -10.11 14.79
N GLU A 175 -4.94 -10.68 14.34
CA GLU A 175 -5.83 -10.08 13.34
C GLU A 175 -6.57 -8.82 13.83
N HIS A 176 -6.55 -8.54 15.14
CA HIS A 176 -7.29 -7.45 15.80
C HIS A 176 -6.40 -6.28 16.23
N GLY A 177 -5.07 -6.47 16.26
CA GLY A 177 -4.13 -5.44 16.65
C GLY A 177 -2.83 -5.98 17.22
N ILE A 178 -2.08 -5.10 17.87
CA ILE A 178 -0.79 -5.39 18.48
C ILE A 178 -0.94 -5.27 20.00
N VAL A 179 -0.56 -6.32 20.72
CA VAL A 179 -0.51 -6.29 22.18
C VAL A 179 0.91 -5.92 22.62
N ASP A 180 1.03 -4.76 23.25
CA ASP A 180 2.30 -4.32 23.86
C ASP A 180 2.58 -5.11 25.14
N PHE A 181 3.46 -6.09 25.02
CA PHE A 181 3.82 -6.98 26.14
C PHE A 181 4.52 -6.26 27.29
N GLU A 182 5.28 -5.21 27.04
CA GLU A 182 5.90 -4.45 28.12
C GLU A 182 4.82 -3.79 29.00
N ASN A 183 3.81 -3.19 28.35
CA ASN A 183 2.66 -2.65 29.07
C ASN A 183 1.83 -3.73 29.76
N VAL A 184 1.66 -4.91 29.15
CA VAL A 184 0.96 -6.05 29.76
C VAL A 184 1.79 -6.59 30.95
N PHE A 185 3.10 -6.70 30.84
CA PHE A 185 3.98 -7.13 31.94
C PHE A 185 4.00 -6.11 33.09
N ASP A 186 4.07 -4.81 32.78
CA ASP A 186 3.99 -3.75 33.78
C ASP A 186 2.64 -3.74 34.51
N GLU A 187 1.55 -3.94 33.78
CA GLU A 187 0.22 -4.11 34.40
C GLU A 187 0.13 -5.41 35.20
N PHE A 188 0.74 -6.50 34.73
CA PHE A 188 0.83 -7.77 35.43
C PHE A 188 1.64 -7.64 36.74
N GLU A 189 2.78 -6.96 36.73
CA GLU A 189 3.56 -6.68 37.95
C GLU A 189 2.79 -5.79 38.93
N LYS A 190 2.10 -4.77 38.44
CA LYS A 190 1.22 -3.92 39.28
C LYS A 190 0.10 -4.73 39.90
N LEU A 191 -0.54 -5.64 39.13
CA LEU A 191 -1.62 -6.52 39.60
C LEU A 191 -1.13 -7.54 40.63
N ASN A 192 0.08 -8.07 40.45
CA ASN A 192 0.70 -9.04 41.36
C ASN A 192 1.05 -8.41 42.73
N ARG A 193 1.37 -7.11 42.76
CA ARG A 193 1.59 -6.35 44.00
C ARG A 193 0.29 -6.12 44.82
N TYR A 194 -0.88 -6.24 44.19
CA TYR A 194 -2.18 -5.95 44.81
C TYR A 194 -3.05 -7.18 45.14
N GLY A 195 -2.49 -8.42 45.07
CA GLY A 195 -3.11 -9.68 45.54
C GLY A 195 -4.02 -10.39 44.52
N GLY A 196 -3.89 -11.71 44.52
CA GLY A 196 -4.29 -12.70 43.54
C GLY A 196 -5.71 -12.77 42.96
N LYS A 197 -6.66 -11.91 43.37
CA LYS A 197 -8.00 -11.88 42.77
C LYS A 197 -8.10 -11.23 41.39
N LYS A 198 -7.07 -10.47 40.97
CA LYS A 198 -7.02 -9.82 39.66
C LYS A 198 -6.33 -10.65 38.59
N ILE A 199 -5.58 -11.69 38.96
CA ILE A 199 -4.90 -12.61 38.03
C ILE A 199 -5.93 -13.36 37.18
N LYS A 200 -7.08 -13.75 37.75
CA LYS A 200 -8.17 -14.40 37.02
C LYS A 200 -8.68 -13.59 35.83
N ARG A 201 -8.72 -12.26 35.96
CA ARG A 201 -9.18 -11.35 34.91
C ARG A 201 -8.19 -11.22 33.75
N LEU A 202 -6.91 -11.45 33.99
CA LEU A 202 -5.88 -11.48 32.93
C LEU A 202 -5.94 -12.81 32.15
N TRP A 203 -6.14 -13.93 32.83
CA TRP A 203 -6.38 -15.20 32.19
C TRP A 203 -7.70 -15.21 31.39
N ASP A 204 -8.74 -14.56 31.89
CA ASP A 204 -10.00 -14.37 31.16
C ASP A 204 -9.83 -13.52 29.88
N ILE A 205 -8.79 -12.67 29.83
CA ILE A 205 -8.42 -11.89 28.63
C ILE A 205 -7.53 -12.72 27.70
N LEU A 206 -6.66 -13.58 28.25
CA LEU A 206 -5.78 -14.47 27.48
C LEU A 206 -6.48 -15.73 26.96
N ASP A 207 -7.53 -16.20 27.64
CA ASP A 207 -8.40 -17.31 27.19
C ASP A 207 -9.41 -16.90 26.08
N LEU A 208 -9.45 -15.62 25.71
CA LEU A 208 -10.17 -15.15 24.52
C LEU A 208 -9.29 -15.18 23.25
N TRP A 209 -8.11 -15.80 23.33
CA TRP A 209 -7.15 -16.08 22.28
C TRP A 209 -7.02 -17.60 22.10
#